data_e9734f2c3bec9069ab30f96baaff9ec9
#
_entry.id   e9734f2c3bec9069ab30f96baaff9ec9
#
_cell.length_a   1.000
_cell.length_b   1.000
_cell.length_c   1.000
_cell.angle_alpha   90.00
_cell.angle_beta   90.00
_cell.angle_gamma   90.00
#
_symmetry.space_group_name_H-M   'P 1'
#
loop_
_entity.id
_entity.type
_entity.pdbx_description
1 polymer ?
#
loop_
_entity_poly.entity_id
_entity_poly.type
_entity_poly.pdbx_seq_one_letter_code
_entity_poly.pdbx_strand_id
1 'polypeptide(L)'
;MRNRFRNKYFRLWLTLILVGVALITFHYIISNMGDISGAINTVGDILFPFLLGGVLAYLLCPVYNFTVKFTYHHSLSMFKTRRRTLNFARIIGSVASILILCLVVGGVLWMIIPELIRSVSNIIESAPENLNKIRTWIEMELSKGSLPFAEHSIRDALNQLQYKVVMWSKEGIVDSLDIYIQKITEGVLFTFRTILKVLVSIIVAVYLLNGKEIFLAQSKKVIIAKFSEENKDKIFDFFTFTNKTFGGFINGKIIDSIIIGILTYITMNIIGLPYPLLISAIIGITNIIPFFGPFIGAIPSAIIIGGGLFGFIGMVLGVPVFAIIYYYFRRHIEFKLNEKNMPSDTKAYQNFDKYDIKKDEIL
;
A
#
# COMPACT_ATOMS: atom_id res chain seq x y z
N MET A 1 -56.49 3.06 -22.06
CA MET A 1 -55.80 3.16 -20.75
C MET A 1 -54.89 4.39 -20.56
N ARG A 2 -54.81 5.33 -21.51
CA ARG A 2 -53.82 6.42 -21.55
C ARG A 2 -54.24 7.71 -20.82
N ASN A 3 -55.45 7.82 -20.27
CA ASN A 3 -55.98 9.05 -19.65
C ASN A 3 -56.09 9.05 -18.12
N ARG A 4 -55.79 7.92 -17.41
CA ARG A 4 -55.88 7.87 -15.93
C ARG A 4 -54.68 8.52 -15.20
N PHE A 5 -53.52 8.66 -15.86
CA PHE A 5 -52.34 9.24 -15.26
C PHE A 5 -52.27 10.77 -15.26
N ARG A 6 -53.27 11.44 -15.78
CA ARG A 6 -53.30 12.89 -15.92
C ARG A 6 -54.06 13.65 -14.81
N ASN A 7 -54.59 12.94 -13.81
CA ASN A 7 -55.25 13.58 -12.67
C ASN A 7 -54.24 14.08 -11.64
N LYS A 8 -54.28 15.37 -11.30
CA LYS A 8 -53.39 16.04 -10.34
C LYS A 8 -53.34 15.31 -8.97
N TYR A 9 -54.46 14.78 -8.53
CA TYR A 9 -54.62 13.99 -7.30
C TYR A 9 -53.95 12.63 -7.38
N PHE A 10 -53.97 11.95 -8.52
CA PHE A 10 -53.28 10.68 -8.71
C PHE A 10 -51.74 10.84 -8.64
N ARG A 11 -51.19 11.92 -9.21
CA ARG A 11 -49.79 12.26 -9.12
C ARG A 11 -49.36 12.59 -7.68
N LEU A 12 -50.20 13.37 -6.97
CA LEU A 12 -49.99 13.67 -5.55
C LEU A 12 -49.98 12.40 -4.68
N TRP A 13 -50.95 11.51 -4.91
CA TRP A 13 -51.05 10.24 -4.20
C TRP A 13 -49.86 9.34 -4.48
N LEU A 14 -49.39 9.23 -5.74
CA LEU A 14 -48.21 8.46 -6.13
C LEU A 14 -46.93 9.04 -5.50
N THR A 15 -46.78 10.37 -5.47
CA THR A 15 -45.61 10.99 -4.82
C THR A 15 -45.61 10.77 -3.31
N LEU A 16 -46.75 10.85 -2.64
CA LEU A 16 -46.85 10.58 -1.20
C LEU A 16 -46.47 9.11 -0.87
N ILE A 17 -46.96 8.17 -1.67
CA ILE A 17 -46.56 6.76 -1.51
C ILE A 17 -45.05 6.57 -1.74
N LEU A 18 -44.50 7.15 -2.81
CA LEU A 18 -43.04 7.05 -3.09
C LEU A 18 -42.21 7.66 -1.97
N VAL A 19 -42.63 8.81 -1.43
CA VAL A 19 -41.93 9.41 -0.26
C VAL A 19 -42.09 8.54 0.97
N GLY A 20 -43.30 7.98 1.24
CA GLY A 20 -43.51 7.05 2.36
C GLY A 20 -42.62 5.80 2.25
N VAL A 21 -42.60 5.18 1.08
CA VAL A 21 -41.72 4.01 0.83
C VAL A 21 -40.24 4.39 0.99
N ALA A 22 -39.82 5.56 0.45
CA ALA A 22 -38.44 6.03 0.58
C ALA A 22 -38.06 6.25 2.06
N LEU A 23 -38.93 6.86 2.86
CA LEU A 23 -38.67 7.08 4.29
C LEU A 23 -38.62 5.76 5.08
N ILE A 24 -39.53 4.82 4.81
CA ILE A 24 -39.48 3.48 5.45
C ILE A 24 -38.24 2.74 5.07
N THR A 25 -37.85 2.75 3.80
CA THR A 25 -36.64 2.12 3.31
C THR A 25 -35.38 2.75 3.94
N PHE A 26 -35.34 4.07 4.03
CA PHE A 26 -34.26 4.82 4.66
C PHE A 26 -34.15 4.50 6.15
N HIS A 27 -35.28 4.48 6.86
CA HIS A 27 -35.33 4.10 8.27
C HIS A 27 -34.84 2.66 8.48
N TYR A 28 -35.31 1.72 7.64
CA TYR A 28 -34.88 0.31 7.69
C TYR A 28 -33.38 0.16 7.46
N ILE A 29 -32.81 0.89 6.49
CA ILE A 29 -31.37 0.89 6.20
C ILE A 29 -30.59 1.39 7.43
N ILE A 30 -30.99 2.51 8.02
CA ILE A 30 -30.32 3.07 9.20
C ILE A 30 -30.43 2.13 10.40
N SER A 31 -31.60 1.57 10.66
CA SER A 31 -31.80 0.67 11.80
C SER A 31 -31.01 -0.63 11.70
N ASN A 32 -30.74 -1.10 10.48
CA ASN A 32 -29.97 -2.33 10.22
C ASN A 32 -28.57 -2.06 9.66
N MET A 33 -28.00 -0.89 9.93
CA MET A 33 -26.69 -0.48 9.38
C MET A 33 -25.57 -1.43 9.79
N GLY A 34 -25.65 -2.02 11.00
CA GLY A 34 -24.70 -3.02 11.49
C GLY A 34 -24.72 -4.31 10.67
N ASP A 35 -25.91 -4.83 10.39
CA ASP A 35 -26.08 -6.08 9.62
C ASP A 35 -25.70 -5.87 8.15
N ILE A 36 -26.06 -4.71 7.58
CA ILE A 36 -25.67 -4.34 6.22
C ILE A 36 -24.13 -4.19 6.12
N SER A 37 -23.51 -3.53 7.08
CA SER A 37 -22.04 -3.42 7.15
C SER A 37 -21.38 -4.78 7.28
N GLY A 38 -21.92 -5.69 8.14
CA GLY A 38 -21.47 -7.07 8.26
C GLY A 38 -21.57 -7.85 6.95
N ALA A 39 -22.68 -7.72 6.24
CA ALA A 39 -22.88 -8.36 4.95
C ALA A 39 -21.91 -7.82 3.88
N ILE A 40 -21.70 -6.50 3.82
CA ILE A 40 -20.74 -5.88 2.91
C ILE A 40 -19.31 -6.36 3.20
N ASN A 41 -18.91 -6.42 4.47
CA ASN A 41 -17.60 -6.92 4.87
C ASN A 41 -17.43 -8.39 4.49
N THR A 42 -18.44 -9.22 4.69
CA THR A 42 -18.40 -10.65 4.30
C THR A 42 -18.26 -10.81 2.79
N VAL A 43 -19.01 -10.05 2.00
CA VAL A 43 -18.89 -10.05 0.53
C VAL A 43 -17.52 -9.54 0.11
N GLY A 44 -17.02 -8.47 0.76
CA GLY A 44 -15.68 -7.95 0.54
C GLY A 44 -14.60 -8.98 0.80
N ASP A 45 -14.70 -9.71 1.90
CA ASP A 45 -13.77 -10.79 2.27
C ASP A 45 -13.75 -11.95 1.29
N ILE A 46 -14.92 -12.32 0.74
CA ILE A 46 -15.04 -13.34 -0.30
C ILE A 46 -14.46 -12.86 -1.63
N LEU A 47 -14.71 -11.61 -2.00
CA LEU A 47 -14.24 -11.03 -3.26
C LEU A 47 -12.75 -10.66 -3.23
N PHE A 48 -12.18 -10.41 -2.07
CA PHE A 48 -10.80 -9.96 -1.91
C PHE A 48 -9.78 -10.84 -2.64
N PRO A 49 -9.79 -12.19 -2.54
CA PRO A 49 -8.86 -13.05 -3.28
C PRO A 49 -9.00 -12.91 -4.81
N PHE A 50 -10.21 -12.70 -5.31
CA PHE A 50 -10.45 -12.53 -6.74
C PHE A 50 -9.92 -11.17 -7.25
N LEU A 51 -10.14 -10.11 -6.48
CA LEU A 51 -9.60 -8.78 -6.79
C LEU A 51 -8.07 -8.79 -6.74
N LEU A 52 -7.50 -9.35 -5.68
CA LEU A 52 -6.06 -9.49 -5.54
C LEU A 52 -5.47 -10.36 -6.67
N GLY A 53 -6.13 -11.47 -7.01
CA GLY A 53 -5.75 -12.32 -8.14
C GLY A 53 -5.78 -11.58 -9.48
N GLY A 54 -6.76 -10.70 -9.69
CA GLY A 54 -6.85 -9.83 -10.86
C GLY A 54 -5.69 -8.81 -10.92
N VAL A 55 -5.37 -8.19 -9.80
CA VAL A 55 -4.21 -7.28 -9.68
C VAL A 55 -2.90 -8.02 -9.95
N LEU A 56 -2.69 -9.19 -9.34
CA LEU A 56 -1.52 -10.03 -9.58
C LEU A 56 -1.41 -10.46 -11.05
N ALA A 57 -2.52 -10.88 -11.66
CA ALA A 57 -2.54 -11.23 -13.08
C ALA A 57 -2.13 -10.05 -13.96
N TYR A 58 -2.60 -8.84 -13.64
CA TYR A 58 -2.25 -7.64 -14.39
C TYR A 58 -0.77 -7.28 -14.23
N LEU A 59 -0.24 -7.33 -13.00
CA LEU A 59 1.18 -7.08 -12.73
C LEU A 59 2.11 -8.13 -13.37
N LEU A 60 1.70 -9.39 -13.39
CA LEU A 60 2.48 -10.49 -13.97
C LEU A 60 2.30 -10.59 -15.50
N CYS A 61 1.33 -9.89 -16.08
CA CYS A 61 1.05 -9.96 -17.52
C CYS A 61 2.27 -9.67 -18.42
N PRO A 62 3.14 -8.68 -18.14
CA PRO A 62 4.36 -8.45 -18.94
C PRO A 62 5.30 -9.66 -18.91
N VAL A 63 5.55 -10.23 -17.72
CA VAL A 63 6.41 -11.41 -17.53
C VAL A 63 5.83 -12.62 -18.26
N TYR A 64 4.53 -12.86 -18.08
CA TYR A 64 3.81 -13.93 -18.74
C TYR A 64 3.91 -13.82 -20.27
N ASN A 65 3.63 -12.64 -20.83
CA ASN A 65 3.68 -12.40 -22.26
C ASN A 65 5.07 -12.62 -22.85
N PHE A 66 6.09 -12.12 -22.15
CA PHE A 66 7.49 -12.30 -22.55
C PHE A 66 7.86 -13.78 -22.58
N THR A 67 7.56 -14.50 -21.51
CA THR A 67 7.87 -15.93 -21.38
C THR A 67 7.11 -16.78 -22.40
N VAL A 68 5.80 -16.51 -22.58
CA VAL A 68 4.98 -17.22 -23.58
C VAL A 68 5.53 -17.00 -24.98
N LYS A 69 5.86 -15.76 -25.35
CA LYS A 69 6.42 -15.41 -26.65
C LYS A 69 7.76 -16.10 -26.89
N PHE A 70 8.65 -16.06 -25.89
CA PHE A 70 9.96 -16.69 -25.94
C PHE A 70 9.85 -18.21 -26.08
N THR A 71 9.06 -18.85 -25.21
CA THR A 71 8.84 -20.31 -25.23
C THR A 71 8.17 -20.76 -26.50
N TYR A 72 7.17 -20.02 -26.98
CA TYR A 72 6.48 -20.36 -28.26
C TYR A 72 7.46 -20.38 -29.43
N HIS A 73 8.31 -19.37 -29.55
CA HIS A 73 9.30 -19.27 -30.62
C HIS A 73 10.33 -20.41 -30.59
N HIS A 74 10.73 -20.82 -29.38
CA HIS A 74 11.73 -21.89 -29.20
C HIS A 74 11.14 -23.31 -29.34
N SER A 75 9.83 -23.45 -29.07
CA SER A 75 9.14 -24.75 -29.09
C SER A 75 8.44 -25.05 -30.38
N LEU A 76 8.54 -24.20 -31.43
CA LEU A 76 7.94 -24.40 -32.73
C LEU A 76 8.44 -25.66 -33.43
N SER A 77 9.71 -26.04 -33.22
CA SER A 77 10.33 -27.25 -33.73
C SER A 77 9.94 -28.52 -32.98
N MET A 78 9.42 -28.38 -31.75
CA MET A 78 9.21 -29.49 -30.82
C MET A 78 7.82 -30.14 -30.96
N PHE A 79 6.83 -29.41 -31.43
CA PHE A 79 5.45 -29.90 -31.56
C PHE A 79 4.90 -29.77 -32.99
N LYS A 80 4.30 -30.82 -33.48
CA LYS A 80 3.65 -30.86 -34.81
C LYS A 80 2.40 -29.98 -34.94
N THR A 81 1.79 -29.55 -33.83
CA THR A 81 0.52 -28.84 -33.84
C THR A 81 0.65 -27.50 -33.08
N ARG A 82 0.39 -26.38 -33.77
CA ARG A 82 0.40 -25.00 -33.23
C ARG A 82 -0.38 -24.87 -31.93
N ARG A 83 -1.49 -25.56 -31.76
CA ARG A 83 -2.30 -25.54 -30.54
C ARG A 83 -1.57 -26.15 -29.35
N ARG A 84 -0.82 -27.25 -29.54
CA ARG A 84 -0.02 -27.87 -28.46
C ARG A 84 1.14 -26.98 -28.04
N THR A 85 1.83 -26.36 -29.01
CA THR A 85 2.91 -25.41 -28.76
C THR A 85 2.42 -24.21 -27.92
N LEU A 86 1.26 -23.63 -28.27
CA LEU A 86 0.66 -22.54 -27.53
C LEU A 86 0.27 -22.95 -26.10
N ASN A 87 -0.36 -24.10 -25.91
CA ASN A 87 -0.74 -24.57 -24.59
C ASN A 87 0.49 -24.83 -23.71
N PHE A 88 1.53 -25.43 -24.27
CA PHE A 88 2.81 -25.64 -23.58
C PHE A 88 3.44 -24.30 -23.19
N ALA A 89 3.53 -23.34 -24.10
CA ALA A 89 4.07 -22.02 -23.82
C ALA A 89 3.28 -21.27 -22.73
N ARG A 90 1.96 -21.41 -22.70
CA ARG A 90 1.10 -20.81 -21.65
C ARG A 90 1.36 -21.42 -20.28
N ILE A 91 1.52 -22.74 -20.21
CA ILE A 91 1.85 -23.43 -18.93
C ILE A 91 3.21 -22.93 -18.43
N ILE A 92 4.24 -22.92 -19.27
CA ILE A 92 5.57 -22.42 -18.92
C ILE A 92 5.49 -20.92 -18.51
N GLY A 93 4.74 -20.11 -19.25
CA GLY A 93 4.53 -18.70 -18.93
C GLY A 93 3.90 -18.49 -17.55
N SER A 94 2.91 -19.32 -17.19
CA SER A 94 2.26 -19.25 -15.87
C SER A 94 3.21 -19.68 -14.76
N VAL A 95 3.91 -20.79 -14.94
CA VAL A 95 4.88 -21.30 -13.96
C VAL A 95 6.00 -20.29 -13.76
N ALA A 96 6.56 -19.74 -14.82
CA ALA A 96 7.61 -18.73 -14.74
C ALA A 96 7.13 -17.44 -14.03
N SER A 97 5.90 -17.00 -14.32
CA SER A 97 5.31 -15.83 -13.66
C SER A 97 5.14 -16.03 -12.16
N ILE A 98 4.66 -17.21 -11.73
CA ILE A 98 4.54 -17.54 -10.30
C ILE A 98 5.92 -17.65 -9.67
N LEU A 99 6.86 -18.30 -10.33
CA LEU A 99 8.22 -18.48 -9.82
C LEU A 99 8.89 -17.12 -9.62
N ILE A 100 8.76 -16.20 -10.56
CA ILE A 100 9.26 -14.82 -10.42
C ILE A 100 8.57 -14.09 -9.27
N LEU A 101 7.23 -14.23 -9.13
CA LEU A 101 6.51 -13.65 -7.99
C LEU A 101 7.06 -14.20 -6.66
N CYS A 102 7.21 -15.53 -6.55
CA CYS A 102 7.75 -16.18 -5.34
C CYS A 102 9.20 -15.75 -5.06
N LEU A 103 10.03 -15.62 -6.09
CA LEU A 103 11.43 -15.16 -5.93
C LEU A 103 11.47 -13.69 -5.47
N VAL A 104 10.65 -12.82 -6.04
CA VAL A 104 10.60 -11.41 -5.63
C VAL A 104 10.07 -11.28 -4.21
N VAL A 105 8.91 -11.86 -3.91
CA VAL A 105 8.31 -11.79 -2.56
C VAL A 105 9.18 -12.51 -1.54
N GLY A 106 9.64 -13.73 -1.84
CA GLY A 106 10.51 -14.51 -0.95
C GLY A 106 11.85 -13.83 -0.72
N GLY A 107 12.47 -13.27 -1.75
CA GLY A 107 13.72 -12.51 -1.64
C GLY A 107 13.57 -11.26 -0.76
N VAL A 108 12.49 -10.51 -0.95
CA VAL A 108 12.17 -9.35 -0.11
C VAL A 108 11.95 -9.76 1.35
N LEU A 109 11.17 -10.80 1.60
CA LEU A 109 10.94 -11.29 2.96
C LEU A 109 12.21 -11.82 3.60
N TRP A 110 13.02 -12.61 2.86
CA TRP A 110 14.30 -13.11 3.32
C TRP A 110 15.27 -12.00 3.69
N MET A 111 15.19 -10.87 3.01
CA MET A 111 16.03 -9.69 3.24
C MET A 111 15.54 -8.87 4.44
N ILE A 112 14.22 -8.65 4.54
CA ILE A 112 13.62 -7.76 5.55
C ILE A 112 13.49 -8.45 6.91
N ILE A 113 13.07 -9.72 6.97
CA ILE A 113 12.75 -10.40 8.25
C ILE A 113 13.96 -10.44 9.21
N PRO A 114 15.18 -10.88 8.80
CA PRO A 114 16.32 -10.89 9.69
C PRO A 114 16.70 -9.50 10.21
N GLU A 115 16.58 -8.49 9.36
CA GLU A 115 16.93 -7.12 9.71
C GLU A 115 15.91 -6.50 10.68
N LEU A 116 14.62 -6.81 10.49
CA LEU A 116 13.58 -6.43 11.47
C LEU A 116 13.84 -7.07 12.84
N ILE A 117 14.16 -8.38 12.87
CA ILE A 117 14.46 -9.09 14.11
C ILE A 117 15.66 -8.42 14.80
N ARG A 118 16.75 -8.17 14.08
CA ARG A 118 17.93 -7.48 14.63
C ARG A 118 17.61 -6.08 15.14
N SER A 119 16.84 -5.31 14.37
CA SER A 119 16.44 -3.95 14.76
C SER A 119 15.62 -3.95 16.04
N VAL A 120 14.62 -4.85 16.14
CA VAL A 120 13.79 -4.98 17.34
C VAL A 120 14.61 -5.46 18.54
N SER A 121 15.49 -6.47 18.37
CA SER A 121 16.37 -6.95 19.45
C SER A 121 17.28 -5.85 19.96
N ASN A 122 17.93 -5.09 19.07
CA ASN A 122 18.79 -3.98 19.46
C ASN A 122 18.02 -2.88 20.21
N ILE A 123 16.80 -2.60 19.83
CA ILE A 123 15.94 -1.62 20.53
C ILE A 123 15.60 -2.13 21.94
N ILE A 124 15.24 -3.40 22.07
CA ILE A 124 14.90 -4.01 23.37
C ILE A 124 16.12 -4.03 24.28
N GLU A 125 17.27 -4.47 23.78
CA GLU A 125 18.52 -4.56 24.55
C GLU A 125 19.03 -3.17 24.99
N SER A 126 18.92 -2.17 24.14
CA SER A 126 19.39 -0.81 24.44
C SER A 126 18.39 0.04 25.23
N ALA A 127 17.12 -0.38 25.32
CA ALA A 127 16.06 0.38 25.99
C ALA A 127 16.37 0.71 27.47
N PRO A 128 16.86 -0.23 28.33
CA PRO A 128 17.18 0.09 29.73
C PRO A 128 18.32 1.09 29.86
N GLU A 129 19.37 0.97 29.07
CA GLU A 129 20.50 1.89 29.09
C GLU A 129 20.10 3.30 28.63
N ASN A 130 19.32 3.38 27.56
CA ASN A 130 18.83 4.64 27.03
C ASN A 130 17.88 5.35 28.01
N LEU A 131 17.05 4.60 28.73
CA LEU A 131 16.21 5.18 29.79
C LEU A 131 17.06 5.73 30.93
N ASN A 132 18.13 5.05 31.33
CA ASN A 132 19.04 5.56 32.34
C ASN A 132 19.74 6.85 31.88
N LYS A 133 20.12 6.96 30.62
CA LYS A 133 20.68 8.22 30.06
C LYS A 133 19.67 9.35 30.07
N ILE A 134 18.41 9.08 29.73
CA ILE A 134 17.31 10.08 29.81
C ILE A 134 17.11 10.52 31.26
N ARG A 135 17.05 9.57 32.17
CA ARG A 135 16.90 9.85 33.60
C ARG A 135 18.02 10.77 34.11
N THR A 136 19.27 10.41 33.85
CA THR A 136 20.42 11.23 34.29
C THR A 136 20.41 12.63 33.68
N TRP A 137 20.02 12.75 32.43
CA TRP A 137 19.88 14.04 31.76
C TRP A 137 18.75 14.91 32.39
N ILE A 138 17.60 14.30 32.65
CA ILE A 138 16.46 14.99 33.28
C ILE A 138 16.82 15.37 34.73
N GLU A 139 17.45 14.50 35.50
CA GLU A 139 17.88 14.77 36.85
C GLU A 139 18.93 15.93 36.91
N MET A 140 19.81 15.99 35.92
CA MET A 140 20.78 17.08 35.78
C MET A 140 20.08 18.40 35.42
N GLU A 141 19.05 18.39 34.59
CA GLU A 141 18.30 19.59 34.21
C GLU A 141 17.39 20.09 35.37
N LEU A 142 16.76 19.17 36.08
CA LEU A 142 15.95 19.47 37.27
C LEU A 142 16.82 20.08 38.40
N SER A 143 18.08 19.60 38.56
CA SER A 143 18.99 20.14 39.56
C SER A 143 19.40 21.60 39.31
N LYS A 144 19.24 22.09 38.06
CA LYS A 144 19.46 23.51 37.71
C LYS A 144 18.29 24.42 38.08
N GLY A 145 17.24 23.90 38.72
CA GLY A 145 16.09 24.68 39.22
C GLY A 145 15.12 25.14 38.12
N SER A 146 15.17 24.58 36.94
CA SER A 146 14.40 25.04 35.78
C SER A 146 12.89 24.79 35.89
N LEU A 147 12.42 23.83 36.71
CA LEU A 147 11.02 23.41 36.80
C LEU A 147 10.61 22.90 38.18
N PRO A 148 10.58 23.77 39.24
CA PRO A 148 10.35 23.30 40.61
C PRO A 148 8.96 22.72 40.88
N PHE A 149 7.94 23.08 40.09
CA PHE A 149 6.57 22.56 40.24
C PHE A 149 6.32 21.20 39.60
N ALA A 150 7.19 20.74 38.71
CA ALA A 150 7.01 19.50 37.96
C ALA A 150 7.96 18.37 38.42
N GLU A 151 8.89 18.64 39.33
CA GLU A 151 9.96 17.71 39.70
C GLU A 151 9.43 16.35 40.20
N HIS A 152 8.44 16.38 41.10
CA HIS A 152 7.88 15.16 41.70
C HIS A 152 7.14 14.33 40.66
N SER A 153 6.30 14.96 39.84
CA SER A 153 5.54 14.30 38.80
C SER A 153 6.43 13.70 37.68
N ILE A 154 7.53 14.37 37.35
CA ILE A 154 8.50 13.89 36.37
C ILE A 154 9.28 12.70 36.93
N ARG A 155 9.72 12.72 38.18
CA ARG A 155 10.39 11.61 38.84
C ARG A 155 9.49 10.36 38.93
N ASP A 156 8.23 10.53 39.29
CA ASP A 156 7.26 9.45 39.39
C ASP A 156 6.97 8.84 37.99
N ALA A 157 6.81 9.68 36.98
CA ALA A 157 6.63 9.23 35.61
C ALA A 157 7.85 8.45 35.10
N LEU A 158 9.08 8.92 35.37
CA LEU A 158 10.32 8.24 35.02
C LEU A 158 10.45 6.87 35.70
N ASN A 159 10.14 6.83 37.02
CA ASN A 159 10.18 5.58 37.79
C ASN A 159 9.16 4.56 37.25
N GLN A 160 7.95 5.01 36.92
CA GLN A 160 6.91 4.15 36.31
C GLN A 160 7.32 3.65 34.92
N LEU A 161 7.93 4.53 34.10
CA LEU A 161 8.43 4.14 32.78
C LEU A 161 9.58 3.14 32.90
N GLN A 162 10.53 3.40 33.79
CA GLN A 162 11.66 2.50 34.03
C GLN A 162 11.16 1.14 34.52
N TYR A 163 10.24 1.11 35.48
CA TYR A 163 9.63 -0.12 35.97
C TYR A 163 8.96 -0.91 34.83
N LYS A 164 8.11 -0.24 34.04
CA LYS A 164 7.42 -0.88 32.89
C LYS A 164 8.40 -1.44 31.85
N VAL A 165 9.45 -0.70 31.51
CA VAL A 165 10.42 -1.13 30.50
C VAL A 165 11.33 -2.25 31.02
N VAL A 166 11.75 -2.18 32.28
CA VAL A 166 12.53 -3.25 32.93
C VAL A 166 11.70 -4.50 33.08
N MET A 167 10.43 -4.37 33.49
CA MET A 167 9.48 -5.48 33.53
C MET A 167 9.27 -6.07 32.14
N TRP A 168 9.03 -5.22 31.14
CA TRP A 168 8.87 -5.66 29.75
C TRP A 168 10.12 -6.33 29.18
N SER A 169 11.33 -5.89 29.58
CA SER A 169 12.59 -6.50 29.14
C SER A 169 12.98 -7.77 29.92
N LYS A 170 12.58 -7.88 31.23
CA LYS A 170 12.90 -9.02 32.10
C LYS A 170 11.81 -10.09 32.16
N GLU A 171 10.56 -9.67 32.18
CA GLU A 171 9.38 -10.55 32.21
C GLU A 171 8.91 -10.93 30.81
N GLY A 172 9.78 -10.68 29.82
CA GLY A 172 9.51 -11.02 28.46
C GLY A 172 8.97 -12.44 28.31
N ILE A 173 7.66 -12.55 28.03
CA ILE A 173 7.00 -13.73 27.47
C ILE A 173 6.49 -14.77 28.51
N VAL A 174 7.08 -14.93 29.69
CA VAL A 174 6.80 -16.12 30.52
C VAL A 174 5.57 -15.98 31.43
N ASP A 175 5.31 -14.81 32.02
CA ASP A 175 4.20 -14.66 32.99
C ASP A 175 2.82 -14.32 32.39
N SER A 176 2.76 -14.08 31.09
CA SER A 176 1.51 -13.82 30.38
C SER A 176 1.16 -14.94 29.40
N LEU A 177 1.63 -16.15 29.63
CA LEU A 177 1.46 -17.29 28.70
C LEU A 177 0.00 -17.49 28.28
N ASP A 178 -0.97 -17.33 29.18
CA ASP A 178 -2.39 -17.50 28.82
C ASP A 178 -2.89 -16.45 27.83
N ILE A 179 -2.48 -15.18 28.02
CA ILE A 179 -2.83 -14.08 27.11
C ILE A 179 -2.08 -14.23 25.78
N TYR A 180 -0.82 -14.68 25.84
CA TYR A 180 -0.02 -14.92 24.64
C TYR A 180 -0.48 -16.15 23.88
N ILE A 181 -0.87 -17.25 24.55
CA ILE A 181 -1.42 -18.44 23.89
C ILE A 181 -2.68 -18.07 23.11
N GLN A 182 -3.59 -17.28 23.69
CA GLN A 182 -4.78 -16.82 22.99
C GLN A 182 -4.43 -15.93 21.79
N LYS A 183 -3.54 -14.95 21.97
CA LYS A 183 -3.05 -14.07 20.87
C LYS A 183 -2.26 -14.84 19.81
N ILE A 184 -1.45 -15.81 20.20
CA ILE A 184 -0.73 -16.71 19.28
C ILE A 184 -1.74 -17.53 18.48
N THR A 185 -2.76 -18.10 19.12
CA THR A 185 -3.80 -18.88 18.43
C THR A 185 -4.57 -18.03 17.43
N GLU A 186 -4.99 -16.82 17.83
CA GLU A 186 -5.62 -15.85 16.92
C GLU A 186 -4.69 -15.45 15.78
N GLY A 187 -3.43 -15.18 16.09
CA GLY A 187 -2.39 -14.85 15.11
C GLY A 187 -2.11 -15.98 14.13
N VAL A 188 -2.06 -17.22 14.58
CA VAL A 188 -1.91 -18.42 13.73
C VAL A 188 -3.10 -18.58 12.81
N LEU A 189 -4.33 -18.46 13.34
CA LEU A 189 -5.54 -18.55 12.53
C LEU A 189 -5.64 -17.40 11.51
N PHE A 190 -5.28 -16.17 11.91
CA PHE A 190 -5.21 -15.03 11.02
C PHE A 190 -4.18 -15.26 9.90
N THR A 191 -2.98 -15.72 10.24
CA THR A 191 -1.91 -16.03 9.29
C THR A 191 -2.34 -17.13 8.33
N PHE A 192 -2.95 -18.20 8.83
CA PHE A 192 -3.45 -19.29 8.01
C PHE A 192 -4.54 -18.83 7.03
N ARG A 193 -5.52 -18.05 7.49
CA ARG A 193 -6.55 -17.46 6.62
C ARG A 193 -5.95 -16.55 5.58
N THR A 194 -4.95 -15.76 5.94
CA THR A 194 -4.24 -14.86 5.00
C THR A 194 -3.48 -15.65 3.94
N ILE A 195 -2.76 -16.70 4.34
CA ILE A 195 -2.08 -17.61 3.41
C ILE A 195 -3.08 -18.25 2.44
N LEU A 196 -4.22 -18.73 2.93
CA LEU A 196 -5.27 -19.29 2.08
C LEU A 196 -5.81 -18.25 1.09
N LYS A 197 -6.07 -17.00 1.52
CA LYS A 197 -6.50 -15.91 0.64
C LYS A 197 -5.46 -15.64 -0.46
N VAL A 198 -4.18 -15.62 -0.12
CA VAL A 198 -3.07 -15.42 -1.08
C VAL A 198 -2.98 -16.59 -2.05
N LEU A 199 -3.09 -17.84 -1.59
CA LEU A 199 -3.09 -19.02 -2.44
C LEU A 199 -4.24 -18.99 -3.45
N VAL A 200 -5.46 -18.68 -3.00
CA VAL A 200 -6.61 -18.51 -3.89
C VAL A 200 -6.35 -17.40 -4.90
N SER A 201 -5.77 -16.28 -4.47
CA SER A 201 -5.42 -15.16 -5.37
C SER A 201 -4.42 -15.57 -6.45
N ILE A 202 -3.43 -16.37 -6.11
CA ILE A 202 -2.45 -16.91 -7.08
C ILE A 202 -3.16 -17.83 -8.09
N ILE A 203 -4.04 -18.73 -7.62
CA ILE A 203 -4.81 -19.61 -8.51
C ILE A 203 -5.67 -18.78 -9.47
N VAL A 204 -6.36 -17.76 -8.97
CA VAL A 204 -7.15 -16.83 -9.78
C VAL A 204 -6.27 -16.08 -10.78
N ALA A 205 -5.10 -15.62 -10.36
CA ALA A 205 -4.16 -14.92 -11.26
C ALA A 205 -3.70 -15.82 -12.41
N VAL A 206 -3.36 -17.07 -12.13
CA VAL A 206 -3.00 -18.07 -13.17
C VAL A 206 -4.16 -18.33 -14.12
N TYR A 207 -5.37 -18.51 -13.57
CA TYR A 207 -6.56 -18.71 -14.39
C TYR A 207 -6.84 -17.53 -15.31
N LEU A 208 -6.73 -16.31 -14.81
CA LEU A 208 -6.91 -15.08 -15.58
C LEU A 208 -5.80 -14.91 -16.63
N LEU A 209 -4.53 -15.16 -16.31
CA LEU A 209 -3.42 -15.09 -17.26
C LEU A 209 -3.60 -16.06 -18.43
N ASN A 210 -3.95 -17.32 -18.13
CA ASN A 210 -4.16 -18.34 -19.16
C ASN A 210 -5.43 -18.11 -19.98
N GLY A 211 -6.48 -17.58 -19.35
CA GLY A 211 -7.79 -17.32 -19.97
C GLY A 211 -7.95 -15.93 -20.59
N LYS A 212 -6.97 -15.02 -20.45
CA LYS A 212 -7.12 -13.60 -20.82
C LYS A 212 -7.63 -13.36 -22.23
N GLU A 213 -7.15 -14.13 -23.21
CA GLU A 213 -7.57 -14.00 -24.60
C GLU A 213 -9.04 -14.40 -24.77
N ILE A 214 -9.48 -15.44 -24.06
CA ILE A 214 -10.88 -15.92 -24.07
C ILE A 214 -11.78 -14.88 -23.40
N PHE A 215 -11.40 -14.38 -22.23
CA PHE A 215 -12.15 -13.35 -21.53
C PHE A 215 -12.29 -12.06 -22.33
N LEU A 216 -11.20 -11.60 -22.95
CA LEU A 216 -11.23 -10.44 -23.83
C LEU A 216 -12.12 -10.67 -25.05
N ALA A 217 -12.06 -11.85 -25.67
CA ALA A 217 -12.92 -12.19 -26.80
C ALA A 217 -14.39 -12.26 -26.41
N GLN A 218 -14.71 -12.85 -25.26
CA GLN A 218 -16.08 -12.89 -24.74
C GLN A 218 -16.62 -11.49 -24.41
N SER A 219 -15.80 -10.64 -23.76
CA SER A 219 -16.17 -9.25 -23.47
C SER A 219 -16.42 -8.47 -24.76
N LYS A 220 -15.55 -8.60 -25.77
CA LYS A 220 -15.76 -7.99 -27.09
C LYS A 220 -17.06 -8.47 -27.73
N LYS A 221 -17.35 -9.79 -27.68
CA LYS A 221 -18.60 -10.36 -28.20
C LYS A 221 -19.83 -9.75 -27.55
N VAL A 222 -19.84 -9.58 -26.24
CA VAL A 222 -20.94 -8.95 -25.48
C VAL A 222 -21.12 -7.50 -25.90
N ILE A 223 -20.02 -6.74 -26.00
CA ILE A 223 -20.06 -5.33 -26.41
C ILE A 223 -20.64 -5.20 -27.82
N ILE A 224 -20.14 -6.02 -28.78
CA ILE A 224 -20.62 -6.00 -30.16
C ILE A 224 -22.11 -6.37 -30.25
N ALA A 225 -22.58 -7.33 -29.43
CA ALA A 225 -23.97 -7.77 -29.46
C ALA A 225 -24.96 -6.75 -28.84
N LYS A 226 -24.47 -5.90 -27.88
CA LYS A 226 -25.36 -5.04 -27.10
C LYS A 226 -25.36 -3.57 -27.57
N PHE A 227 -24.27 -3.08 -28.15
CA PHE A 227 -24.09 -1.67 -28.48
C PHE A 227 -24.09 -1.44 -30.01
N SER A 228 -24.54 -0.24 -30.44
CA SER A 228 -24.47 0.21 -31.82
C SER A 228 -23.02 0.40 -32.26
N GLU A 229 -22.77 0.40 -33.60
CA GLU A 229 -21.43 0.54 -34.17
C GLU A 229 -20.65 1.72 -33.61
N GLU A 230 -21.27 2.90 -33.53
CA GLU A 230 -20.64 4.12 -33.02
C GLU A 230 -20.24 4.01 -31.53
N ASN A 231 -21.13 3.45 -30.69
CA ASN A 231 -20.86 3.28 -29.26
C ASN A 231 -19.85 2.16 -29.00
N LYS A 232 -19.86 1.09 -29.82
CA LYS A 232 -18.89 0.01 -29.76
C LYS A 232 -17.47 0.53 -29.94
N ASP A 233 -17.23 1.36 -30.96
CA ASP A 233 -15.91 1.90 -31.24
C ASP A 233 -15.44 2.82 -30.13
N LYS A 234 -16.28 3.70 -29.58
CA LYS A 234 -15.97 4.52 -28.40
C LYS A 234 -15.58 3.67 -27.19
N ILE A 235 -16.30 2.56 -26.95
CA ILE A 235 -16.00 1.65 -25.84
C ILE A 235 -14.65 0.97 -26.05
N PHE A 236 -14.35 0.48 -27.26
CA PHE A 236 -13.06 -0.17 -27.54
C PHE A 236 -11.90 0.82 -27.45
N ASP A 237 -12.05 2.03 -27.95
CA ASP A 237 -11.04 3.08 -27.83
C ASP A 237 -10.79 3.45 -26.36
N PHE A 238 -11.86 3.58 -25.56
CA PHE A 238 -11.74 3.83 -24.12
C PHE A 238 -10.95 2.71 -23.41
N PHE A 239 -11.29 1.44 -23.64
CA PHE A 239 -10.58 0.33 -23.01
C PHE A 239 -9.13 0.21 -23.50
N THR A 240 -8.88 0.43 -24.79
CA THR A 240 -7.53 0.41 -25.36
C THR A 240 -6.67 1.53 -24.79
N PHE A 241 -7.19 2.75 -24.73
CA PHE A 241 -6.53 3.90 -24.14
C PHE A 241 -6.25 3.67 -22.65
N THR A 242 -7.27 3.22 -21.90
CA THR A 242 -7.17 2.91 -20.48
C THR A 242 -6.09 1.86 -20.22
N ASN A 243 -6.11 0.74 -20.94
CA ASN A 243 -5.10 -0.31 -20.77
C ASN A 243 -3.68 0.18 -21.10
N LYS A 244 -3.51 0.99 -22.14
CA LYS A 244 -2.21 1.58 -22.51
C LYS A 244 -1.72 2.53 -21.43
N THR A 245 -2.60 3.38 -20.92
CA THR A 245 -2.28 4.37 -19.88
C THR A 245 -1.94 3.71 -18.55
N PHE A 246 -2.81 2.81 -18.06
CA PHE A 246 -2.56 2.09 -16.81
C PHE A 246 -1.36 1.16 -16.88
N GLY A 247 -1.20 0.42 -17.98
CA GLY A 247 -0.05 -0.46 -18.18
C GLY A 247 1.27 0.32 -18.22
N GLY A 248 1.31 1.44 -18.94
CA GLY A 248 2.46 2.33 -18.96
C GLY A 248 2.79 2.91 -17.60
N PHE A 249 1.77 3.38 -16.88
CA PHE A 249 1.90 3.93 -15.53
C PHE A 249 2.45 2.90 -14.52
N ILE A 250 1.88 1.69 -14.47
CA ILE A 250 2.32 0.64 -13.53
C ILE A 250 3.74 0.19 -13.85
N ASN A 251 4.06 -0.05 -15.14
CA ASN A 251 5.42 -0.42 -15.53
C ASN A 251 6.43 0.68 -15.18
N GLY A 252 6.08 1.95 -15.42
CA GLY A 252 6.90 3.09 -15.05
C GLY A 252 7.12 3.16 -13.53
N LYS A 253 6.06 2.94 -12.72
CA LYS A 253 6.14 2.96 -11.26
C LYS A 253 6.99 1.82 -10.69
N ILE A 254 6.92 0.64 -11.27
CA ILE A 254 7.78 -0.49 -10.85
C ILE A 254 9.25 -0.15 -11.09
N ILE A 255 9.59 0.38 -12.27
CA ILE A 255 10.96 0.78 -12.60
C ILE A 255 11.43 1.91 -11.68
N ASP A 256 10.63 2.96 -11.52
CA ASP A 256 10.88 4.08 -10.62
C ASP A 256 11.15 3.61 -9.17
N SER A 257 10.33 2.70 -8.65
CA SER A 257 10.48 2.13 -7.31
C SER A 257 11.76 1.32 -7.13
N ILE A 258 12.17 0.57 -8.13
CA ILE A 258 13.44 -0.16 -8.12
C ILE A 258 14.61 0.83 -8.11
N ILE A 259 14.58 1.85 -8.95
CA ILE A 259 15.63 2.87 -9.02
C ILE A 259 15.74 3.61 -7.68
N ILE A 260 14.62 4.04 -7.11
CA ILE A 260 14.59 4.73 -5.80
C ILE A 260 15.12 3.81 -4.68
N GLY A 261 14.72 2.54 -4.67
CA GLY A 261 15.25 1.57 -3.71
C GLY A 261 16.77 1.44 -3.79
N ILE A 262 17.32 1.29 -5.00
CA ILE A 262 18.76 1.19 -5.22
C ILE A 262 19.48 2.48 -4.82
N LEU A 263 18.98 3.64 -5.25
CA LEU A 263 19.57 4.95 -4.90
C LEU A 263 19.57 5.17 -3.38
N THR A 264 18.47 4.84 -2.71
CA THR A 264 18.38 4.94 -1.25
C THR A 264 19.40 4.03 -0.58
N TYR A 265 19.54 2.78 -1.05
CA TYR A 265 20.55 1.84 -0.52
C TYR A 265 21.95 2.39 -0.64
N ILE A 266 22.34 2.88 -1.82
CA ILE A 266 23.66 3.45 -2.07
C ILE A 266 23.89 4.66 -1.17
N THR A 267 22.93 5.59 -1.13
CA THR A 267 23.04 6.83 -0.33
C THR A 267 23.21 6.53 1.14
N MET A 268 22.41 5.61 1.69
CA MET A 268 22.49 5.26 3.10
C MET A 268 23.82 4.58 3.48
N ASN A 269 24.36 3.74 2.58
CA ASN A 269 25.69 3.15 2.80
C ASN A 269 26.81 4.19 2.78
N ILE A 270 26.75 5.18 1.87
CA ILE A 270 27.74 6.27 1.79
C ILE A 270 27.72 7.12 3.06
N ILE A 271 26.52 7.45 3.57
CA ILE A 271 26.34 8.28 4.77
C ILE A 271 26.63 7.47 6.07
N GLY A 272 26.65 6.14 6.01
CA GLY A 272 26.86 5.28 7.17
C GLY A 272 25.63 5.17 8.08
N LEU A 273 24.42 5.31 7.52
CA LEU A 273 23.18 5.19 8.29
C LEU A 273 22.89 3.72 8.67
N PRO A 274 22.24 3.47 9.83
CA PRO A 274 21.91 2.11 10.24
C PRO A 274 20.82 1.51 9.34
N TYR A 275 20.86 0.19 9.20
CA TYR A 275 19.86 -0.61 8.49
C TYR A 275 19.58 -0.19 7.03
N PRO A 276 20.61 0.06 6.20
CA PRO A 276 20.44 0.60 4.85
C PRO A 276 19.58 -0.30 3.96
N LEU A 277 19.73 -1.62 4.09
CA LEU A 277 18.99 -2.59 3.29
C LEU A 277 17.49 -2.60 3.63
N LEU A 278 17.16 -2.60 4.92
CA LEU A 278 15.78 -2.59 5.40
C LEU A 278 15.05 -1.31 4.95
N ILE A 279 15.69 -0.17 5.16
CA ILE A 279 15.08 1.13 4.86
C ILE A 279 14.91 1.32 3.34
N SER A 280 15.91 0.95 2.55
CA SER A 280 15.82 1.05 1.09
C SER A 280 14.75 0.12 0.50
N ALA A 281 14.59 -1.08 1.08
CA ALA A 281 13.53 -2.01 0.69
C ALA A 281 12.14 -1.45 1.03
N ILE A 282 11.96 -0.90 2.25
CA ILE A 282 10.69 -0.27 2.65
C ILE A 282 10.36 0.90 1.73
N ILE A 283 11.31 1.81 1.49
CA ILE A 283 11.10 2.98 0.63
C ILE A 283 10.82 2.55 -0.82
N GLY A 284 11.58 1.60 -1.36
CA GLY A 284 11.36 1.09 -2.71
C GLY A 284 10.00 0.44 -2.89
N ILE A 285 9.57 -0.44 -1.96
CA ILE A 285 8.28 -1.11 -2.04
C ILE A 285 7.12 -0.12 -1.87
N THR A 286 7.20 0.77 -0.89
CA THR A 286 6.13 1.74 -0.64
C THR A 286 6.00 2.76 -1.76
N ASN A 287 7.09 3.06 -2.48
CA ASN A 287 7.08 4.00 -3.61
C ASN A 287 6.25 3.51 -4.81
N ILE A 288 5.91 2.21 -4.88
CA ILE A 288 4.96 1.68 -5.88
C ILE A 288 3.60 2.38 -5.75
N ILE A 289 3.22 2.79 -4.53
CA ILE A 289 1.97 3.51 -4.27
C ILE A 289 2.20 5.01 -4.55
N PRO A 290 1.59 5.58 -5.61
CA PRO A 290 1.79 6.99 -5.97
C PRO A 290 1.39 7.92 -4.84
N PHE A 291 2.13 9.00 -4.66
CA PHE A 291 1.95 10.05 -3.63
C PHE A 291 2.12 9.57 -2.19
N PHE A 292 1.55 8.44 -1.81
CA PHE A 292 1.61 7.91 -0.43
C PHE A 292 2.90 7.14 -0.15
N GLY A 293 3.52 6.55 -1.17
CA GLY A 293 4.70 5.72 -1.02
C GLY A 293 5.85 6.39 -0.26
N PRO A 294 6.29 7.61 -0.64
CA PRO A 294 7.34 8.32 0.08
C PRO A 294 7.00 8.60 1.55
N PHE A 295 5.73 8.91 1.85
CA PHE A 295 5.29 9.17 3.23
C PHE A 295 5.18 7.89 4.06
N ILE A 296 4.60 6.84 3.48
CA ILE A 296 4.48 5.53 4.14
C ILE A 296 5.85 4.93 4.41
N GLY A 297 6.82 5.13 3.51
CA GLY A 297 8.20 4.68 3.69
C GLY A 297 9.01 5.55 4.64
N ALA A 298 8.80 6.87 4.63
CA ALA A 298 9.56 7.82 5.44
C ALA A 298 9.34 7.67 6.94
N ILE A 299 8.09 7.42 7.37
CA ILE A 299 7.77 7.30 8.81
C ILE A 299 8.48 6.10 9.46
N PRO A 300 8.34 4.85 8.97
CA PRO A 300 9.10 3.73 9.50
C PRO A 300 10.60 3.94 9.41
N SER A 301 11.08 4.50 8.31
CA SER A 301 12.51 4.78 8.11
C SER A 301 13.05 5.78 9.15
N ALA A 302 12.33 6.85 9.43
CA ALA A 302 12.70 7.82 10.44
C ALA A 302 12.76 7.21 11.86
N ILE A 303 11.83 6.30 12.18
CA ILE A 303 11.82 5.56 13.45
C ILE A 303 13.03 4.62 13.53
N ILE A 304 13.32 3.88 12.47
CA ILE A 304 14.43 2.91 12.41
C ILE A 304 15.77 3.64 12.47
N ILE A 305 15.95 4.71 11.69
CA ILE A 305 17.16 5.54 11.69
C ILE A 305 17.35 6.19 13.07
N GLY A 306 16.28 6.83 13.59
CA GLY A 306 16.30 7.46 14.90
C GLY A 306 16.64 6.46 16.01
N GLY A 307 16.04 5.28 15.99
CA GLY A 307 16.31 4.20 16.94
C GLY A 307 17.74 3.67 16.82
N GLY A 308 18.28 3.51 15.60
CA GLY A 308 19.64 3.05 15.36
C GLY A 308 20.74 4.05 15.75
N LEU A 309 20.47 5.36 15.58
CA LEU A 309 21.44 6.43 15.91
C LEU A 309 21.37 6.88 17.36
N PHE A 310 20.17 7.03 17.91
CA PHE A 310 19.91 7.67 19.19
C PHE A 310 19.13 6.78 20.17
N GLY A 311 18.97 5.49 19.85
CA GLY A 311 18.24 4.53 20.66
C GLY A 311 16.75 4.90 20.81
N PHE A 312 16.17 4.62 21.99
CA PHE A 312 14.76 4.84 22.26
C PHE A 312 14.34 6.31 22.07
N ILE A 313 15.19 7.27 22.45
CA ILE A 313 14.93 8.71 22.24
C ILE A 313 14.80 9.04 20.76
N GLY A 314 15.71 8.52 19.95
CA GLY A 314 15.68 8.73 18.51
C GLY A 314 14.46 8.09 17.84
N MET A 315 13.98 6.95 18.36
CA MET A 315 12.76 6.31 17.89
C MET A 315 11.52 7.19 18.19
N VAL A 316 11.42 7.77 19.37
CA VAL A 316 10.30 8.63 19.78
C VAL A 316 10.36 9.98 19.06
N LEU A 317 11.56 10.56 18.94
CA LEU A 317 11.76 11.87 18.32
C LEU A 317 11.93 11.80 16.80
N GLY A 318 12.19 10.62 16.22
CA GLY A 318 12.43 10.46 14.80
C GLY A 318 11.31 11.02 13.93
N VAL A 319 10.05 10.75 14.26
CA VAL A 319 8.89 11.25 13.52
C VAL A 319 8.72 12.78 13.69
N PRO A 320 8.72 13.36 14.91
CA PRO A 320 8.66 14.81 15.09
C PRO A 320 9.80 15.56 14.41
N VAL A 321 11.03 15.07 14.54
CA VAL A 321 12.21 15.69 13.93
C VAL A 321 12.11 15.63 12.40
N PHE A 322 11.73 14.49 11.84
CA PHE A 322 11.50 14.36 10.40
C PHE A 322 10.40 15.32 9.93
N ALA A 323 9.31 15.45 10.66
CA ALA A 323 8.22 16.37 10.31
C ALA A 323 8.68 17.83 10.32
N ILE A 324 9.54 18.22 11.28
CA ILE A 324 10.13 19.56 11.35
C ILE A 324 11.07 19.81 10.15
N ILE A 325 11.97 18.86 9.85
CA ILE A 325 12.89 18.96 8.72
C ILE A 325 12.10 19.09 7.41
N TYR A 326 11.09 18.23 7.22
CA TYR A 326 10.21 18.26 6.04
C TYR A 326 9.48 19.60 5.90
N TYR A 327 8.94 20.15 7.01
CA TYR A 327 8.28 21.45 7.03
C TYR A 327 9.21 22.59 6.57
N TYR A 328 10.45 22.66 7.12
CA TYR A 328 11.41 23.67 6.74
C TYR A 328 11.89 23.52 5.29
N PHE A 329 12.12 22.26 4.87
CA PHE A 329 12.51 21.96 3.49
C PHE A 329 11.43 22.39 2.48
N ARG A 330 10.17 22.03 2.77
CA ARG A 330 9.02 22.45 1.95
C ARG A 330 8.89 23.97 1.90
N ARG A 331 8.96 24.63 3.03
CA ARG A 331 8.89 26.10 3.12
C ARG A 331 10.03 26.77 2.36
N HIS A 332 11.23 26.21 2.40
CA HIS A 332 12.37 26.71 1.63
C HIS A 332 12.16 26.59 0.11
N ILE A 333 11.60 25.47 -0.34
CA ILE A 333 11.25 25.27 -1.75
C ILE A 333 10.15 26.26 -2.17
N GLU A 334 9.08 26.37 -1.39
CA GLU A 334 7.98 27.30 -1.66
C GLU A 334 8.48 28.75 -1.72
N PHE A 335 9.40 29.13 -0.83
CA PHE A 335 10.04 30.45 -0.85
C PHE A 335 10.83 30.67 -2.16
N LYS A 336 11.66 29.69 -2.55
CA LYS A 336 12.43 29.79 -3.82
C LYS A 336 11.56 29.79 -5.07
N LEU A 337 10.42 29.10 -5.05
CA LEU A 337 9.45 29.13 -6.14
C LEU A 337 8.80 30.51 -6.24
N ASN A 338 8.42 31.09 -5.10
CA ASN A 338 7.87 32.46 -5.05
C ASN A 338 8.90 33.51 -5.55
N GLU A 339 10.18 33.36 -5.21
CA GLU A 339 11.24 34.24 -5.73
C GLU A 339 11.34 34.20 -7.29
N LYS A 340 11.00 33.03 -7.86
CA LYS A 340 11.01 32.80 -9.31
C LYS A 340 9.66 33.05 -9.97
N ASN A 341 8.67 33.60 -9.25
CA ASN A 341 7.28 33.75 -9.68
C ASN A 341 6.67 32.45 -10.22
N MET A 342 7.02 31.30 -9.61
CA MET A 342 6.52 29.99 -9.97
C MET A 342 5.44 29.54 -8.99
N PRO A 343 4.40 28.81 -9.45
CA PRO A 343 3.35 28.33 -8.55
C PRO A 343 3.91 27.37 -7.49
N SER A 344 3.47 27.50 -6.24
CA SER A 344 3.86 26.62 -5.14
C SER A 344 3.06 25.31 -5.08
N ASP A 345 1.95 25.22 -5.82
CA ASP A 345 1.11 24.03 -5.84
C ASP A 345 1.73 22.91 -6.69
N THR A 346 1.88 21.72 -6.09
CA THR A 346 2.41 20.52 -6.74
C THR A 346 1.64 20.12 -8.00
N LYS A 347 0.34 20.42 -8.05
CA LYS A 347 -0.51 20.14 -9.23
C LYS A 347 -0.04 20.90 -10.47
N ALA A 348 0.53 22.07 -10.31
CA ALA A 348 1.05 22.88 -11.42
C ALA A 348 2.21 22.19 -12.15
N TYR A 349 2.92 21.25 -11.46
CA TYR A 349 4.07 20.53 -11.99
C TYR A 349 3.74 19.11 -12.50
N GLN A 350 2.50 18.68 -12.43
CA GLN A 350 2.08 17.35 -12.92
C GLN A 350 2.07 17.23 -14.45
N ASN A 351 2.02 18.35 -15.17
CA ASN A 351 2.02 18.41 -16.63
C ASN A 351 3.19 19.27 -17.14
N PHE A 352 4.41 18.95 -16.69
CA PHE A 352 5.61 19.75 -16.99
C PHE A 352 5.88 19.93 -18.49
N ASP A 353 5.50 18.98 -19.33
CA ASP A 353 5.63 19.05 -20.80
C ASP A 353 4.75 20.14 -21.46
N LYS A 354 3.83 20.77 -20.72
CA LYS A 354 2.97 21.87 -21.18
C LYS A 354 3.38 23.25 -20.69
N TYR A 355 4.35 23.32 -19.78
CA TYR A 355 4.89 24.61 -19.34
C TYR A 355 6.00 25.05 -20.28
N ASP A 356 5.61 25.48 -21.46
CA ASP A 356 6.41 26.48 -22.21
C ASP A 356 6.38 27.75 -21.34
N ILE A 357 7.47 27.94 -20.61
CA ILE A 357 7.68 29.10 -19.72
C ILE A 357 7.84 30.34 -20.62
N LYS A 358 6.78 30.72 -21.29
CA LYS A 358 6.64 32.08 -21.79
C LYS A 358 6.31 32.95 -20.59
N LYS A 359 7.27 33.77 -20.21
CA LYS A 359 7.28 34.72 -19.11
C LYS A 359 6.08 35.69 -19.09
N ASP A 360 5.18 35.64 -20.06
CA ASP A 360 4.19 36.67 -20.38
C ASP A 360 2.71 36.23 -20.11
N GLU A 361 2.46 35.06 -19.58
CA GLU A 361 1.09 34.58 -19.29
C GLU A 361 0.78 34.35 -17.78
N ILE A 362 1.58 34.91 -16.89
CA ILE A 362 1.29 34.96 -15.46
C ILE A 362 1.01 36.42 -15.07
N LEU A 363 -0.12 36.94 -15.55
CA LEU A 363 -0.81 38.10 -15.01
C LEU A 363 -2.29 37.81 -14.86
#